data_1d521850be5d4e610e58061062a1916b
#
_entry.id   1d521850be5d4e610e58061062a1916b
#
_cell.length_a   1.000
_cell.length_b   1.000
_cell.length_c   1.000
_cell.angle_alpha   90.00
_cell.angle_beta   90.00
_cell.angle_gamma   90.00
#
_symmetry.space_group_name_H-M   'P 1'
#
loop_
_entity.id
_entity.type
_entity.pdbx_description
1 polymer ?
#
loop_
_entity_poly.entity_id
_entity_poly.type
_entity_poly.pdbx_seq_one_letter_code
_entity_poly.pdbx_strand_id
1 'polypeptide(L)'
;MRSAELRYERGINMRTFPLSKTFHLLEPGPVVLLTTFHKGRANIMTMSWHMMMEFEPPLIGCLVSGANYSFTALRGTRECVIAIPAVDLISKVVDIGNCSGDDVDKFAAFGLTPRPAKLVKAPLIAECLANIECKVVDTSLVNKYNMFILEGVYAWSDPKRKERRTFHANGDGTFVVDGRTIDLKKKMVKWKSLL
;
A
#
# COMPACT_ATOMS: atom_id res chain seq x y z
N MET A 1 -44.01 4.43 -24.18
CA MET A 1 -43.05 4.97 -23.18
C MET A 1 -41.74 5.12 -23.94
N ARG A 2 -41.33 6.34 -24.29
CA ARG A 2 -40.12 6.64 -25.05
C ARG A 2 -38.96 6.75 -24.02
N SER A 3 -37.91 5.96 -24.23
CA SER A 3 -36.66 6.02 -23.48
C SER A 3 -36.07 7.43 -23.58
N ALA A 4 -35.80 8.06 -22.46
CA ALA A 4 -35.07 9.32 -22.39
C ALA A 4 -33.60 9.03 -22.75
N GLU A 5 -33.24 9.23 -24.01
CA GLU A 5 -31.82 9.37 -24.39
C GLU A 5 -31.29 10.66 -23.80
N LEU A 6 -30.42 10.53 -22.81
CA LEU A 6 -29.60 11.63 -22.30
C LEU A 6 -28.75 12.15 -23.48
N ARG A 7 -29.09 13.36 -23.96
CA ARG A 7 -28.27 14.11 -24.93
C ARG A 7 -26.98 14.53 -24.22
N TYR A 8 -25.89 13.81 -24.45
CA TYR A 8 -24.54 14.28 -24.09
C TYR A 8 -24.16 15.46 -24.97
N GLU A 9 -23.86 16.59 -24.36
CA GLU A 9 -23.39 17.79 -25.02
C GLU A 9 -22.07 17.55 -25.75
N ARG A 10 -21.94 18.19 -26.92
CA ARG A 10 -20.77 18.07 -27.80
C ARG A 10 -19.51 18.58 -27.08
N GLY A 11 -18.51 17.70 -26.94
CA GLY A 11 -17.18 18.08 -26.48
C GLY A 11 -16.42 17.03 -25.65
N ILE A 12 -17.10 16.02 -25.08
CA ILE A 12 -16.45 15.00 -24.27
C ILE A 12 -16.40 13.69 -25.05
N ASN A 13 -15.19 13.27 -25.41
CA ASN A 13 -14.99 12.02 -26.17
C ASN A 13 -14.97 10.80 -25.22
N MET A 14 -16.07 10.60 -24.50
CA MET A 14 -16.25 9.48 -23.55
C MET A 14 -16.56 8.19 -24.29
N ARG A 15 -15.89 7.11 -23.96
CA ARG A 15 -16.14 5.76 -24.46
C ARG A 15 -16.51 4.83 -23.33
N THR A 16 -17.31 3.82 -23.62
CA THR A 16 -17.60 2.74 -22.68
C THR A 16 -16.30 2.06 -22.25
N PHE A 17 -16.12 1.87 -20.96
CA PHE A 17 -14.99 1.15 -20.39
C PHE A 17 -15.49 -0.16 -19.75
N PRO A 18 -14.83 -1.31 -19.97
CA PRO A 18 -15.28 -2.59 -19.40
C PRO A 18 -15.29 -2.56 -17.87
N LEU A 19 -16.42 -2.92 -17.26
CA LEU A 19 -16.53 -2.96 -15.79
C LEU A 19 -15.50 -3.88 -15.13
N SER A 20 -15.16 -5.00 -15.80
CA SER A 20 -14.09 -5.92 -15.33
C SER A 20 -12.70 -5.30 -15.27
N LYS A 21 -12.50 -4.12 -15.89
CA LYS A 21 -11.22 -3.38 -15.90
C LYS A 21 -11.27 -2.08 -15.11
N THR A 22 -12.35 -1.80 -14.36
CA THR A 22 -12.48 -0.55 -13.60
C THR A 22 -11.41 -0.39 -12.51
N PHE A 23 -10.85 -1.51 -12.01
CA PHE A 23 -9.75 -1.45 -11.05
C PHE A 23 -8.51 -0.71 -11.58
N HIS A 24 -8.23 -0.74 -12.90
CA HIS A 24 -7.16 0.06 -13.50
C HIS A 24 -7.35 1.57 -13.32
N LEU A 25 -8.59 2.03 -13.15
CA LEU A 25 -8.91 3.45 -12.95
C LEU A 25 -8.78 3.88 -11.49
N LEU A 26 -8.88 2.92 -10.53
CA LEU A 26 -8.92 3.18 -9.09
C LEU A 26 -7.64 2.76 -8.36
N GLU A 27 -6.75 2.04 -9.04
CA GLU A 27 -5.55 1.46 -8.44
C GLU A 27 -4.38 2.43 -8.15
N PRO A 28 -4.31 3.70 -8.61
CA PRO A 28 -3.16 4.56 -8.35
C PRO A 28 -3.01 4.99 -6.89
N GLY A 29 -2.84 4.02 -5.97
CA GLY A 29 -2.26 4.23 -4.64
C GLY A 29 -0.80 3.81 -4.66
N PRO A 30 0.12 4.39 -3.84
CA PRO A 30 1.52 4.00 -3.86
C PRO A 30 1.65 2.50 -3.57
N VAL A 31 2.49 1.81 -4.34
CA VAL A 31 2.82 0.44 -4.01
C VAL A 31 3.65 0.43 -2.73
N VAL A 32 3.27 -0.41 -1.78
CA VAL A 32 3.94 -0.55 -0.50
C VAL A 32 4.40 -1.99 -0.27
N LEU A 33 5.30 -2.17 0.70
CA LEU A 33 5.73 -3.46 1.19
C LEU A 33 5.14 -3.66 2.59
N LEU A 34 4.41 -4.76 2.80
CA LEU A 34 3.91 -5.15 4.12
C LEU A 34 4.80 -6.24 4.69
N THR A 35 5.45 -5.97 5.84
CA THR A 35 6.21 -6.98 6.55
C THR A 35 5.41 -7.58 7.68
N THR A 36 5.66 -8.85 7.95
CA THR A 36 5.09 -9.61 9.07
C THR A 36 6.19 -10.42 9.75
N PHE A 37 5.95 -10.80 11.01
CA PHE A 37 6.80 -11.74 11.73
C PHE A 37 5.94 -12.79 12.42
N HIS A 38 6.07 -14.04 12.01
CA HIS A 38 5.25 -15.12 12.55
C HIS A 38 6.06 -16.41 12.66
N LYS A 39 5.94 -17.12 13.79
CA LYS A 39 6.66 -18.40 14.07
C LYS A 39 8.18 -18.28 13.84
N GLY A 40 8.79 -17.18 14.29
CA GLY A 40 10.23 -16.97 14.18
C GLY A 40 10.71 -16.52 12.79
N ARG A 41 9.80 -16.28 11.83
CA ARG A 41 10.15 -15.93 10.45
C ARG A 41 9.57 -14.56 10.06
N ALA A 42 10.42 -13.72 9.51
CA ALA A 42 10.01 -12.47 8.86
C ALA A 42 9.59 -12.75 7.41
N ASN A 43 8.62 -12.00 6.92
CA ASN A 43 8.20 -12.06 5.52
C ASN A 43 7.87 -10.66 5.00
N ILE A 44 7.91 -10.51 3.68
CA ILE A 44 7.53 -9.29 2.95
C ILE A 44 6.51 -9.66 1.88
N MET A 45 5.45 -8.84 1.71
CA MET A 45 4.56 -8.91 0.55
C MET A 45 4.43 -7.53 -0.10
N THR A 46 4.30 -7.52 -1.41
CA THR A 46 3.94 -6.33 -2.18
C THR A 46 2.44 -6.10 -2.10
N MET A 47 2.02 -4.86 -1.87
CA MET A 47 0.62 -4.49 -1.73
C MET A 47 0.35 -3.13 -2.38
N SER A 48 -0.71 -3.05 -3.19
CA SER A 48 -1.26 -1.80 -3.74
C SER A 48 -2.69 -1.51 -3.25
N TRP A 49 -3.37 -2.52 -2.71
CA TRP A 49 -4.76 -2.37 -2.27
C TRP A 49 -4.85 -1.93 -0.81
N HIS A 50 -4.67 -0.65 -0.59
CA HIS A 50 -4.76 0.01 0.72
C HIS A 50 -5.29 1.44 0.58
N MET A 51 -5.76 2.01 1.68
CA MET A 51 -6.24 3.38 1.74
C MET A 51 -6.11 3.94 3.16
N MET A 52 -5.93 5.27 3.26
CA MET A 52 -6.14 5.98 4.53
C MET A 52 -7.62 6.06 4.84
N MET A 53 -8.01 5.83 6.10
CA MET A 53 -9.39 5.88 6.57
C MET A 53 -9.62 6.99 7.59
N GLU A 54 -8.61 7.30 8.43
CA GLU A 54 -8.70 8.35 9.46
C GLU A 54 -7.31 8.93 9.71
N PHE A 55 -7.26 10.18 10.17
CA PHE A 55 -6.03 10.88 10.47
C PHE A 55 -5.55 10.65 11.90
N GLU A 56 -6.46 10.64 12.88
CA GLU A 56 -6.13 10.55 14.30
C GLU A 56 -7.21 9.75 15.05
N PRO A 57 -6.88 8.50 15.46
CA PRO A 57 -5.63 7.80 15.16
C PRO A 57 -5.50 7.51 13.66
N PRO A 58 -4.26 7.36 13.12
CA PRO A 58 -4.08 7.07 11.70
C PRO A 58 -4.56 5.65 11.38
N LEU A 59 -5.74 5.53 10.77
CA LEU A 59 -6.32 4.26 10.36
C LEU A 59 -6.05 3.98 8.90
N ILE A 60 -5.66 2.74 8.60
CA ILE A 60 -5.33 2.27 7.26
C ILE A 60 -6.14 1.00 6.97
N GLY A 61 -6.97 1.05 5.92
CA GLY A 61 -7.61 -0.13 5.37
C GLY A 61 -6.68 -0.84 4.40
N CYS A 62 -6.54 -2.17 4.50
CA CYS A 62 -5.79 -2.94 3.54
C CYS A 62 -6.45 -4.28 3.23
N LEU A 63 -6.36 -4.71 1.96
CA LEU A 63 -6.83 -6.02 1.53
C LEU A 63 -5.66 -6.97 1.40
N VAL A 64 -5.69 -8.04 2.19
CA VAL A 64 -4.70 -9.12 2.14
C VAL A 64 -5.44 -10.41 1.87
N SER A 65 -5.30 -10.95 0.66
CA SER A 65 -5.99 -12.18 0.26
C SER A 65 -5.62 -13.35 1.16
N GLY A 66 -6.60 -14.20 1.47
CA GLY A 66 -6.38 -15.47 2.20
C GLY A 66 -5.38 -16.42 1.54
N ALA A 67 -5.10 -16.23 0.24
CA ALA A 67 -4.07 -16.98 -0.49
C ALA A 67 -2.64 -16.46 -0.25
N ASN A 68 -2.47 -15.29 0.35
CA ASN A 68 -1.15 -14.73 0.64
C ASN A 68 -0.59 -15.32 1.95
N TYR A 69 0.68 -15.67 1.96
CA TYR A 69 1.40 -16.10 3.16
C TYR A 69 1.23 -15.12 4.34
N SER A 70 1.28 -13.83 4.08
CA SER A 70 1.13 -12.78 5.09
C SER A 70 -0.26 -12.74 5.73
N PHE A 71 -1.30 -13.29 5.12
CA PHE A 71 -2.66 -13.31 5.69
C PHE A 71 -2.72 -14.01 7.03
N THR A 72 -2.19 -15.24 7.09
CA THR A 72 -2.16 -16.06 8.33
C THR A 72 -1.33 -15.37 9.40
N ALA A 73 -0.17 -14.81 9.03
CA ALA A 73 0.69 -14.06 9.93
C ALA A 73 -0.05 -12.85 10.52
N LEU A 74 -0.62 -11.99 9.67
CA LEU A 74 -1.33 -10.77 10.07
C LEU A 74 -2.54 -11.08 10.95
N ARG A 75 -3.32 -12.11 10.60
CA ARG A 75 -4.48 -12.54 11.39
C ARG A 75 -4.08 -13.05 12.77
N GLY A 76 -2.97 -13.79 12.86
CA GLY A 76 -2.50 -14.42 14.09
C GLY A 76 -1.76 -13.47 15.02
N THR A 77 -0.86 -12.63 14.48
CA THR A 77 -0.03 -11.72 15.28
C THR A 77 -0.69 -10.36 15.53
N ARG A 78 -1.62 -9.95 14.66
CA ARG A 78 -2.31 -8.66 14.69
C ARG A 78 -1.37 -7.46 14.62
N GLU A 79 -0.23 -7.61 13.97
CA GLU A 79 0.77 -6.57 13.80
C GLU A 79 1.54 -6.72 12.48
N CYS A 80 1.97 -5.61 11.92
CA CYS A 80 2.78 -5.55 10.72
C CYS A 80 3.55 -4.23 10.64
N VAL A 81 4.39 -4.10 9.60
CA VAL A 81 4.93 -2.80 9.18
C VAL A 81 4.53 -2.57 7.73
N ILE A 82 4.07 -1.36 7.42
CA ILE A 82 3.90 -0.86 6.05
C ILE A 82 5.14 -0.04 5.72
N ALA A 83 5.96 -0.53 4.80
CA ALA A 83 7.15 0.15 4.33
C ALA A 83 6.90 0.79 2.96
N ILE A 84 7.38 2.01 2.77
CA ILE A 84 7.17 2.83 1.58
C ILE A 84 8.44 2.80 0.73
N PRO A 85 8.51 2.00 -0.35
CA PRO A 85 9.66 1.96 -1.24
C PRO A 85 9.69 3.17 -2.17
N ALA A 86 10.89 3.61 -2.56
CA ALA A 86 11.05 4.54 -3.67
C ALA A 86 11.21 3.78 -4.99
N VAL A 87 11.13 4.50 -6.10
CA VAL A 87 11.16 3.93 -7.47
C VAL A 87 12.42 3.13 -7.79
N ASP A 88 13.55 3.44 -7.14
CA ASP A 88 14.79 2.69 -7.31
C ASP A 88 14.73 1.24 -6.79
N LEU A 89 13.68 0.92 -6.01
CA LEU A 89 13.40 -0.45 -5.54
C LEU A 89 12.34 -1.17 -6.39
N ILE A 90 11.77 -0.56 -7.43
CA ILE A 90 10.60 -1.06 -8.16
C ILE A 90 10.79 -2.51 -8.66
N SER A 91 11.96 -2.85 -9.22
CA SER A 91 12.23 -4.21 -9.69
C SER A 91 12.15 -5.22 -8.53
N LYS A 92 12.79 -4.93 -7.40
CA LYS A 92 12.73 -5.79 -6.21
C LYS A 92 11.31 -5.93 -5.67
N VAL A 93 10.53 -4.84 -5.70
CA VAL A 93 9.14 -4.84 -5.25
C VAL A 93 8.27 -5.76 -6.11
N VAL A 94 8.48 -5.76 -7.43
CA VAL A 94 7.81 -6.68 -8.35
C VAL A 94 8.23 -8.12 -8.08
N ASP A 95 9.53 -8.39 -7.94
CA ASP A 95 10.05 -9.73 -7.69
C ASP A 95 9.55 -10.31 -6.35
N ILE A 96 9.45 -9.48 -5.30
CA ILE A 96 8.86 -9.84 -4.00
C ILE A 96 7.40 -10.28 -4.18
N GLY A 97 6.64 -9.62 -5.05
CA GLY A 97 5.25 -9.96 -5.36
C GLY A 97 5.09 -11.28 -6.10
N ASN A 98 6.11 -11.71 -6.84
CA ASN A 98 6.08 -12.91 -7.69
C ASN A 98 6.44 -14.21 -6.96
N CYS A 99 6.81 -14.18 -5.69
CA CYS A 99 7.17 -15.36 -4.93
C CYS A 99 6.43 -15.46 -3.58
N SER A 100 6.31 -16.68 -3.04
CA SER A 100 5.69 -16.92 -1.74
C SER A 100 6.70 -16.84 -0.60
N GLY A 101 6.26 -16.34 0.56
CA GLY A 101 7.00 -16.44 1.81
C GLY A 101 7.14 -17.86 2.34
N ASP A 102 6.36 -18.82 1.82
CA ASP A 102 6.53 -20.23 2.15
C ASP A 102 7.85 -20.80 1.59
N ASP A 103 8.22 -20.34 0.39
CA ASP A 103 9.32 -20.93 -0.38
C ASP A 103 10.61 -20.13 -0.25
N VAL A 104 10.52 -18.80 -0.01
CA VAL A 104 11.66 -17.88 -0.14
C VAL A 104 11.82 -17.01 1.11
N ASP A 105 13.05 -16.92 1.63
CA ASP A 105 13.43 -15.83 2.52
C ASP A 105 13.64 -14.55 1.68
N LYS A 106 12.62 -13.74 1.64
CA LYS A 106 12.60 -12.56 0.76
C LYS A 106 13.57 -11.46 1.18
N PHE A 107 13.92 -11.35 2.47
CA PHE A 107 14.94 -10.41 2.90
C PHE A 107 16.31 -10.78 2.32
N ALA A 108 16.71 -12.03 2.45
CA ALA A 108 17.98 -12.54 1.93
C ALA A 108 17.98 -12.54 0.39
N ALA A 109 16.93 -13.10 -0.23
CA ALA A 109 16.87 -13.28 -1.69
C ALA A 109 16.93 -11.96 -2.47
N PHE A 110 16.32 -10.89 -1.95
CA PHE A 110 16.29 -9.58 -2.63
C PHE A 110 17.25 -8.55 -2.03
N GLY A 111 18.12 -8.97 -1.09
CA GLY A 111 19.13 -8.10 -0.48
C GLY A 111 18.50 -6.89 0.18
N LEU A 112 17.44 -7.12 0.99
CA LEU A 112 16.82 -6.11 1.84
C LEU A 112 17.27 -6.31 3.29
N THR A 113 17.47 -5.21 4.01
CA THR A 113 18.00 -5.22 5.36
C THR A 113 16.86 -5.09 6.38
N PRO A 114 16.51 -6.15 7.13
CA PRO A 114 15.56 -6.03 8.22
C PRO A 114 16.15 -5.22 9.37
N ARG A 115 15.36 -4.31 9.95
CA ARG A 115 15.71 -3.56 11.15
C ARG A 115 14.64 -3.79 12.22
N PRO A 116 15.03 -3.85 13.49
CA PRO A 116 14.05 -3.99 14.57
C PRO A 116 13.10 -2.79 14.60
N ALA A 117 11.81 -3.06 14.70
CA ALA A 117 10.80 -2.07 14.98
C ALA A 117 10.76 -1.75 16.50
N LYS A 118 10.04 -0.70 16.88
CA LYS A 118 9.95 -0.24 18.27
C LYS A 118 8.79 -0.89 19.01
N LEU A 119 7.63 -1.02 18.37
CA LEU A 119 6.37 -1.42 19.03
C LEU A 119 5.80 -2.73 18.50
N VAL A 120 6.31 -3.25 17.38
CA VAL A 120 5.86 -4.50 16.75
C VAL A 120 7.04 -5.43 16.50
N LYS A 121 6.76 -6.73 16.31
CA LYS A 121 7.81 -7.73 15.99
C LYS A 121 8.16 -7.77 14.50
N ALA A 122 7.25 -7.33 13.64
CA ALA A 122 7.50 -7.24 12.21
C ALA A 122 8.65 -6.25 11.94
N PRO A 123 9.65 -6.61 11.12
CA PRO A 123 10.82 -5.75 10.91
C PRO A 123 10.50 -4.57 9.99
N LEU A 124 11.23 -3.47 10.19
CA LEU A 124 11.34 -2.38 9.23
C LEU A 124 12.20 -2.83 8.04
N ILE A 125 12.09 -2.14 6.90
CA ILE A 125 12.97 -2.30 5.74
C ILE A 125 13.84 -1.05 5.65
N ALA A 126 15.16 -1.21 5.83
CA ALA A 126 16.11 -0.10 5.90
C ALA A 126 16.18 0.71 4.59
N GLU A 127 15.98 0.07 3.45
CA GLU A 127 16.06 0.68 2.11
C GLU A 127 14.82 1.49 1.73
N CYS A 128 13.73 1.44 2.51
CA CYS A 128 12.52 2.19 2.24
C CYS A 128 12.60 3.65 2.71
N LEU A 129 11.81 4.52 2.08
CA LEU A 129 11.66 5.94 2.45
C LEU A 129 11.12 6.11 3.85
N ALA A 130 10.16 5.26 4.19
CA ALA A 130 9.46 5.28 5.46
C ALA A 130 8.97 3.89 5.82
N ASN A 131 8.71 3.69 7.11
CA ASN A 131 8.13 2.47 7.66
C ASN A 131 7.10 2.88 8.72
N ILE A 132 5.90 2.32 8.66
CA ILE A 132 4.81 2.57 9.60
C ILE A 132 4.54 1.28 10.34
N GLU A 133 4.79 1.26 11.64
CA GLU A 133 4.44 0.15 12.52
C GLU A 133 2.94 0.18 12.76
N CYS A 134 2.27 -0.95 12.53
CA CYS A 134 0.83 -1.04 12.58
C CYS A 134 0.34 -2.17 13.47
N LYS A 135 -0.80 -1.95 14.12
CA LYS A 135 -1.59 -2.97 14.82
C LYS A 135 -2.94 -3.14 14.15
N VAL A 136 -3.41 -4.37 14.05
CA VAL A 136 -4.75 -4.67 13.55
C VAL A 136 -5.75 -4.32 14.62
N VAL A 137 -6.61 -3.33 14.35
CA VAL A 137 -7.64 -2.86 15.29
C VAL A 137 -9.01 -3.42 14.98
N ASP A 138 -9.31 -3.76 13.72
CA ASP A 138 -10.57 -4.39 13.34
C ASP A 138 -10.35 -5.50 12.32
N THR A 139 -11.04 -6.62 12.53
CA THR A 139 -11.07 -7.81 11.66
C THR A 139 -12.47 -8.21 11.23
N SER A 140 -13.47 -7.40 11.53
CA SER A 140 -14.89 -7.70 11.23
C SER A 140 -15.15 -7.98 9.74
N LEU A 141 -14.38 -7.32 8.88
CA LEU A 141 -14.49 -7.45 7.43
C LEU A 141 -13.52 -8.49 6.80
N VAL A 142 -12.66 -9.11 7.60
CA VAL A 142 -11.65 -10.05 7.09
C VAL A 142 -12.27 -11.30 6.47
N ASN A 143 -13.24 -11.92 7.15
CA ASN A 143 -13.84 -13.16 6.66
C ASN A 143 -14.64 -12.98 5.37
N LYS A 144 -15.21 -11.80 5.14
CA LYS A 144 -16.06 -11.52 3.97
C LYS A 144 -15.29 -10.85 2.84
N TYR A 145 -14.34 -9.97 3.17
CA TYR A 145 -13.69 -9.11 2.18
C TYR A 145 -12.16 -9.15 2.23
N ASN A 146 -11.55 -9.97 3.09
CA ASN A 146 -10.10 -9.98 3.32
C ASN A 146 -9.55 -8.61 3.75
N MET A 147 -10.41 -7.74 4.28
CA MET A 147 -10.07 -6.36 4.64
C MET A 147 -9.74 -6.27 6.13
N PHE A 148 -8.52 -5.84 6.40
CA PHE A 148 -8.01 -5.52 7.74
C PHE A 148 -8.03 -4.00 7.92
N ILE A 149 -8.38 -3.54 9.14
CA ILE A 149 -8.19 -2.15 9.54
C ILE A 149 -7.01 -2.10 10.51
N LEU A 150 -6.02 -1.33 10.14
CA LEU A 150 -4.77 -1.14 10.88
C LEU A 150 -4.76 0.25 11.52
N GLU A 151 -4.16 0.34 12.70
CA GLU A 151 -3.76 1.61 13.30
C GLU A 151 -2.25 1.76 13.20
N GLY A 152 -1.77 2.87 12.64
CA GLY A 152 -0.37 3.25 12.67
C GLY A 152 0.01 3.68 14.09
N VAL A 153 0.91 2.91 14.74
CA VAL A 153 1.31 3.16 16.14
C VAL A 153 2.69 3.80 16.27
N TYR A 154 3.50 3.72 15.25
CA TYR A 154 4.80 4.40 15.17
C TYR A 154 5.23 4.55 13.70
N ALA A 155 5.97 5.60 13.38
CA ALA A 155 6.45 5.82 12.01
C ALA A 155 7.92 6.25 12.00
N TRP A 156 8.63 5.78 10.97
CA TRP A 156 10.01 6.08 10.68
C TRP A 156 10.13 6.66 9.28
N SER A 157 11.00 7.62 9.08
CA SER A 157 11.35 8.12 7.74
C SER A 157 12.84 8.36 7.63
N ASP A 158 13.38 8.19 6.41
CA ASP A 158 14.76 8.56 6.11
C ASP A 158 14.81 9.91 5.39
N PRO A 159 15.13 11.02 6.09
CA PRO A 159 15.21 12.35 5.49
C PRO A 159 16.42 12.52 4.56
N LYS A 160 17.42 11.61 4.63
CA LYS A 160 18.64 11.67 3.82
C LYS A 160 18.50 10.94 2.49
N ARG A 161 17.42 10.20 2.31
CA ARG A 161 17.18 9.46 1.07
C ARG A 161 17.01 10.43 -0.11
N LYS A 162 17.86 10.26 -1.14
CA LYS A 162 17.87 11.15 -2.32
C LYS A 162 16.70 10.88 -3.26
N GLU A 163 16.48 9.61 -3.62
CA GLU A 163 15.30 9.21 -4.40
C GLU A 163 14.09 9.11 -3.47
N ARG A 164 13.07 9.91 -3.73
CA ARG A 164 11.87 10.00 -2.90
C ARG A 164 10.56 9.78 -3.68
N ARG A 165 10.66 9.61 -5.00
CA ARG A 165 9.49 9.35 -5.83
C ARG A 165 8.94 7.97 -5.53
N THR A 166 7.67 7.88 -5.22
CA THR A 166 6.94 6.63 -5.11
C THR A 166 6.38 6.23 -6.48
N PHE A 167 5.72 5.10 -6.56
CA PHE A 167 5.16 4.61 -7.80
C PHE A 167 3.85 3.87 -7.54
N HIS A 168 3.00 3.83 -8.56
CA HIS A 168 1.65 3.29 -8.51
C HIS A 168 1.50 2.19 -9.54
N ALA A 169 0.83 1.09 -9.18
CA ALA A 169 0.54 -0.01 -10.09
C ALA A 169 -0.71 0.31 -10.92
N ASN A 170 -0.66 0.04 -12.22
CA ASN A 170 -1.83 0.13 -13.10
C ASN A 170 -2.64 -1.18 -13.17
N GLY A 171 -2.18 -2.26 -12.49
CA GLY A 171 -2.85 -3.56 -12.47
C GLY A 171 -2.65 -4.41 -13.73
N ASP A 172 -1.85 -3.96 -14.69
CA ASP A 172 -1.54 -4.64 -15.94
C ASP A 172 -0.04 -4.94 -16.13
N GLY A 173 0.74 -4.79 -15.06
CA GLY A 173 2.21 -4.94 -15.09
C GLY A 173 2.95 -3.66 -15.42
N THR A 174 2.25 -2.55 -15.65
CA THR A 174 2.85 -1.23 -15.81
C THR A 174 2.73 -0.40 -14.54
N PHE A 175 3.57 0.62 -14.40
CA PHE A 175 3.62 1.48 -13.23
C PHE A 175 3.71 2.95 -13.63
N VAL A 176 3.09 3.83 -12.82
CA VAL A 176 3.27 5.28 -12.89
C VAL A 176 4.20 5.70 -11.77
N VAL A 177 5.19 6.53 -12.09
CA VAL A 177 6.13 7.10 -11.11
C VAL A 177 5.69 8.52 -10.80
N ASP A 178 5.76 8.92 -9.52
CA ASP A 178 5.45 10.28 -9.09
C ASP A 178 6.24 11.31 -9.89
N GLY A 179 5.53 12.31 -10.36
CA GLY A 179 6.09 13.40 -11.14
C GLY A 179 6.47 14.62 -10.29
N ARG A 180 6.27 15.79 -10.88
CA ARG A 180 6.60 17.07 -10.25
C ARG A 180 5.61 17.41 -9.14
N THR A 181 6.12 17.74 -7.94
CA THR A 181 5.31 18.30 -6.85
C THR A 181 4.84 19.72 -7.20
N ILE A 182 3.54 19.97 -7.01
CA ILE A 182 2.94 21.30 -7.16
C ILE A 182 2.53 21.79 -5.77
N ASP A 183 3.14 22.88 -5.31
CA ASP A 183 2.80 23.47 -4.01
C ASP A 183 1.60 24.41 -4.12
N LEU A 184 0.48 24.00 -3.53
CA LEU A 184 -0.76 24.78 -3.46
C LEU A 184 -1.21 25.05 -2.01
N LYS A 185 -0.31 24.91 -1.02
CA LYS A 185 -0.62 25.10 0.42
C LYS A 185 -1.37 26.39 0.70
N LYS A 186 -0.98 27.51 0.05
CA LYS A 186 -1.66 28.81 0.21
C LYS A 186 -3.12 28.79 -0.21
N LYS A 187 -3.53 27.87 -1.09
CA LYS A 187 -4.93 27.69 -1.52
C LYS A 187 -5.73 26.74 -0.63
N MET A 188 -5.06 25.93 0.19
CA MET A 188 -5.66 24.94 1.07
C MET A 188 -6.15 25.62 2.37
N VAL A 189 -7.25 26.39 2.28
CA VAL A 189 -7.74 27.18 3.42
C VAL A 189 -8.54 26.38 4.44
N LYS A 190 -9.18 25.26 4.03
CA LYS A 190 -10.05 24.45 4.87
C LYS A 190 -9.28 23.53 5.82
N TRP A 191 -8.08 23.08 5.43
CA TRP A 191 -7.30 22.06 6.13
C TRP A 191 -5.96 22.57 6.65
N LYS A 192 -5.89 23.86 7.01
CA LYS A 192 -4.64 24.48 7.50
C LYS A 192 -4.01 23.78 8.69
N SER A 193 -4.83 23.15 9.54
CA SER A 193 -4.34 22.40 10.71
C SER A 193 -3.63 21.09 10.37
N LEU A 194 -3.75 20.61 9.11
CA LEU A 194 -3.11 19.36 8.64
C LEU A 194 -1.88 19.60 7.78
N LEU A 195 -1.55 20.88 7.48
CA LEU A 195 -0.41 21.32 6.69
C LEU A 195 0.71 21.80 7.59
#